data_e38ecfb4603e3f09a92992fbc716dcdb
#
_entry.id   e38ecfb4603e3f09a92992fbc716dcdb
#
_cell.length_a   1.000
_cell.length_b   1.000
_cell.length_c   1.000
_cell.angle_alpha   90.00
_cell.angle_beta   90.00
_cell.angle_gamma   90.00
#
_symmetry.space_group_name_H-M   'P 1'
#
loop_
_entity.id
_entity.type
_entity.pdbx_description
1 polymer ?
#
loop_
_entity_poly.entity_id
_entity_poly.type
_entity_poly.pdbx_seq_one_letter_code
_entity_poly.pdbx_strand_id
1 'polypeptide(L)'
;MTVSMYTIKHNGNMKIVSETLAVFLVLVVVIVSVFAYEWHICSQKSIIALATTTSTYDSGLLEYLMPYFQEKYGIAVHIISVGTGQAIEIARRGDVDLVLVHSTQLELEFVNSGCGVHRIGVMYNDFVIIGPANDPAGISGLKNATEAFRRIAEEGAKNNAKFISRADKSGTHMLELSIWKKLNLRPLNKTWYVEAGSGMGAVLRMANEMNAYTLTDRATWLSFKNQLTNLRVLVEDDVVLLNPYAIILVNPEKFPKRNYEGALMLAKWMISEEGQNLIASFKKWGETLFKPMARNIELAQLLGFPEQEKELAWYDMQEPWV
;
A
#
# COMPACT_ATOMS: atom_id res chain seq x y z
N MET A 1 -10.86 89.75 16.49
CA MET A 1 -11.85 88.65 16.44
C MET A 1 -11.56 87.65 15.32
N THR A 2 -10.30 87.31 15.06
CA THR A 2 -9.90 86.50 13.89
C THR A 2 -8.98 85.27 14.20
N VAL A 3 -8.71 85.04 15.50
CA VAL A 3 -7.80 83.92 15.89
C VAL A 3 -8.54 82.65 16.30
N SER A 4 -9.84 82.67 16.58
CA SER A 4 -10.63 81.56 17.11
C SER A 4 -11.11 80.56 16.00
N MET A 5 -11.21 80.97 14.73
CA MET A 5 -11.75 80.09 13.67
C MET A 5 -10.71 79.15 13.05
N TYR A 6 -9.41 79.44 13.13
CA TYR A 6 -8.36 78.58 12.54
C TYR A 6 -8.07 77.34 13.40
N THR A 7 -8.20 77.42 14.71
CA THR A 7 -7.86 76.32 15.64
C THR A 7 -8.92 75.20 15.61
N ILE A 8 -10.19 75.51 15.36
CA ILE A 8 -11.30 74.52 15.32
C ILE A 8 -11.27 73.74 14.07
N LYS A 9 -10.86 74.30 12.91
CA LYS A 9 -10.77 73.60 11.65
C LYS A 9 -9.59 72.60 11.64
N HIS A 10 -8.50 72.89 12.33
CA HIS A 10 -7.31 72.01 12.39
C HIS A 10 -7.58 70.77 13.26
N ASN A 11 -8.30 70.88 14.36
CA ASN A 11 -8.65 69.76 15.25
C ASN A 11 -9.67 68.81 14.61
N GLY A 12 -10.59 69.31 13.78
CA GLY A 12 -11.53 68.44 13.02
C GLY A 12 -10.84 67.56 11.98
N ASN A 13 -9.90 68.12 11.23
CA ASN A 13 -9.15 67.38 10.23
C ASN A 13 -8.21 66.30 10.85
N MET A 14 -7.56 66.60 11.98
CA MET A 14 -6.74 65.61 12.71
C MET A 14 -7.57 64.46 13.26
N LYS A 15 -8.81 64.71 13.72
CA LYS A 15 -9.69 63.64 14.23
C LYS A 15 -10.19 62.73 13.11
N ILE A 16 -10.56 63.29 11.95
CA ILE A 16 -10.95 62.52 10.76
C ILE A 16 -9.78 61.64 10.23
N VAL A 17 -8.56 62.20 10.18
CA VAL A 17 -7.36 61.45 9.76
C VAL A 17 -7.03 60.32 10.74
N SER A 18 -7.22 60.52 12.06
CA SER A 18 -6.98 59.44 13.03
C SER A 18 -8.03 58.34 12.96
N GLU A 19 -9.31 58.66 12.69
CA GLU A 19 -10.39 57.68 12.53
C GLU A 19 -10.23 56.84 11.21
N THR A 20 -9.85 57.50 10.12
CA THR A 20 -9.56 56.81 8.86
C THR A 20 -8.34 55.89 8.95
N LEU A 21 -7.28 56.33 9.67
CA LEU A 21 -6.10 55.53 9.93
C LEU A 21 -6.44 54.31 10.79
N ALA A 22 -7.27 54.48 11.82
CA ALA A 22 -7.74 53.40 12.69
C ALA A 22 -8.55 52.35 11.90
N VAL A 23 -9.47 52.77 11.03
CA VAL A 23 -10.24 51.87 10.15
C VAL A 23 -9.33 51.13 9.17
N PHE A 24 -8.35 51.83 8.59
CA PHE A 24 -7.38 51.20 7.70
C PHE A 24 -6.55 50.14 8.42
N LEU A 25 -6.06 50.39 9.62
CA LEU A 25 -5.32 49.42 10.43
C LEU A 25 -6.16 48.20 10.78
N VAL A 26 -7.44 48.37 11.13
CA VAL A 26 -8.37 47.28 11.41
C VAL A 26 -8.55 46.40 10.14
N LEU A 27 -8.74 47.03 8.98
CA LEU A 27 -8.86 46.28 7.70
C LEU A 27 -7.58 45.49 7.36
N VAL A 28 -6.42 46.07 7.57
CA VAL A 28 -5.14 45.38 7.37
C VAL A 28 -5.01 44.18 8.30
N VAL A 29 -5.36 44.33 9.58
CA VAL A 29 -5.33 43.22 10.57
C VAL A 29 -6.29 42.11 10.15
N VAL A 30 -7.50 42.42 9.70
CA VAL A 30 -8.48 41.45 9.23
C VAL A 30 -7.95 40.70 8.01
N ILE A 31 -7.41 41.42 7.02
CA ILE A 31 -6.84 40.81 5.81
C ILE A 31 -5.69 39.88 6.18
N VAL A 32 -4.74 40.33 7.02
CA VAL A 32 -3.61 39.52 7.48
C VAL A 32 -4.09 38.28 8.24
N SER A 33 -5.12 38.41 9.08
CA SER A 33 -5.69 37.28 9.82
C SER A 33 -6.37 36.27 8.91
N VAL A 34 -7.07 36.71 7.87
CA VAL A 34 -7.67 35.81 6.86
C VAL A 34 -6.57 35.05 6.08
N PHE A 35 -5.54 35.77 5.60
CA PHE A 35 -4.42 35.12 4.92
C PHE A 35 -3.66 34.15 5.84
N ALA A 36 -3.44 34.49 7.10
CA ALA A 36 -2.78 33.59 8.06
C ALA A 36 -3.64 32.36 8.35
N TYR A 37 -4.96 32.50 8.41
CA TYR A 37 -5.90 31.41 8.59
C TYR A 37 -5.94 30.48 7.36
N GLU A 38 -6.01 31.04 6.17
CA GLU A 38 -5.94 30.26 4.92
C GLU A 38 -4.59 29.57 4.75
N TRP A 39 -3.48 30.26 5.06
CA TRP A 39 -2.16 29.66 5.09
C TRP A 39 -2.05 28.49 6.08
N HIS A 40 -2.64 28.64 7.28
CA HIS A 40 -2.65 27.58 8.29
C HIS A 40 -3.46 26.35 7.82
N ILE A 41 -4.64 26.56 7.22
CA ILE A 41 -5.46 25.48 6.65
C ILE A 41 -4.71 24.80 5.50
N CYS A 42 -4.13 25.56 4.59
CA CYS A 42 -3.36 25.03 3.46
C CYS A 42 -2.13 24.24 3.93
N SER A 43 -1.44 24.73 4.97
CA SER A 43 -0.29 24.02 5.58
C SER A 43 -0.67 22.72 6.29
N GLN A 44 -1.86 22.65 6.90
CA GLN A 44 -2.36 21.37 7.47
C GLN A 44 -2.80 20.36 6.42
N LYS A 45 -3.27 20.83 5.26
CA LYS A 45 -3.60 19.94 4.11
C LYS A 45 -2.37 19.38 3.38
N SER A 46 -1.17 19.87 3.70
CA SER A 46 0.07 19.47 3.02
C SER A 46 0.67 18.15 3.47
N ILE A 47 0.09 17.46 4.45
CA ILE A 47 0.58 16.17 4.96
C ILE A 47 -0.57 15.17 5.03
N ILE A 48 -0.32 13.95 4.54
CA ILE A 48 -1.22 12.80 4.67
C ILE A 48 -0.50 11.65 5.36
N ALA A 49 -1.23 10.88 6.15
CA ALA A 49 -0.73 9.70 6.84
C ALA A 49 -1.22 8.43 6.12
N LEU A 50 -0.27 7.64 5.61
CA LEU A 50 -0.51 6.36 4.93
C LEU A 50 -0.04 5.22 5.82
N ALA A 51 -0.93 4.30 6.22
CA ALA A 51 -0.52 3.03 6.80
C ALA A 51 -0.36 1.95 5.73
N THR A 52 0.74 1.22 5.79
CA THR A 52 1.07 0.17 4.83
C THR A 52 1.80 -0.99 5.49
N THR A 53 2.12 -2.03 4.71
CA THR A 53 2.82 -3.20 5.22
C THR A 53 4.34 -3.02 5.20
N THR A 54 5.03 -3.70 6.12
CA THR A 54 6.49 -3.70 6.17
C THR A 54 7.10 -4.20 4.86
N SER A 55 6.52 -5.23 4.25
CA SER A 55 7.00 -5.76 2.97
C SER A 55 6.89 -4.73 1.82
N THR A 56 5.83 -3.93 1.80
CA THR A 56 5.65 -2.85 0.80
C THR A 56 6.67 -1.73 1.02
N TYR A 57 6.85 -1.32 2.27
CA TYR A 57 7.81 -0.28 2.63
C TYR A 57 9.26 -0.71 2.34
N ASP A 58 9.66 -1.89 2.82
CA ASP A 58 11.02 -2.43 2.68
C ASP A 58 11.40 -2.75 1.23
N SER A 59 10.40 -2.92 0.35
CA SER A 59 10.65 -3.05 -1.09
C SER A 59 11.32 -1.82 -1.70
N GLY A 60 11.10 -0.62 -1.11
CA GLY A 60 11.54 0.67 -1.63
C GLY A 60 10.59 1.31 -2.64
N LEU A 61 9.44 0.67 -2.94
CA LEU A 61 8.46 1.20 -3.92
C LEU A 61 7.93 2.56 -3.48
N LEU A 62 7.52 2.72 -2.21
CA LEU A 62 6.96 3.98 -1.74
C LEU A 62 8.03 5.09 -1.67
N GLU A 63 9.26 4.75 -1.32
CA GLU A 63 10.39 5.68 -1.38
C GLU A 63 10.65 6.18 -2.81
N TYR A 64 10.45 5.31 -3.80
CA TYR A 64 10.53 5.66 -5.22
C TYR A 64 9.35 6.52 -5.70
N LEU A 65 8.11 6.20 -5.30
CA LEU A 65 6.89 6.85 -5.81
C LEU A 65 6.61 8.21 -5.16
N MET A 66 6.78 8.34 -3.84
CA MET A 66 6.30 9.52 -3.10
C MET A 66 6.97 10.84 -3.49
N PRO A 67 8.26 10.90 -3.91
CA PRO A 67 8.83 12.14 -4.42
C PRO A 67 8.10 12.71 -5.63
N TYR A 68 7.65 11.89 -6.58
CA TYR A 68 6.88 12.34 -7.75
C TYR A 68 5.52 12.93 -7.35
N PHE A 69 4.83 12.27 -6.41
CA PHE A 69 3.57 12.77 -5.89
C PHE A 69 3.76 14.10 -5.16
N GLN A 70 4.76 14.19 -4.29
CA GLN A 70 5.04 15.40 -3.52
C GLN A 70 5.46 16.57 -4.42
N GLU A 71 6.28 16.33 -5.43
CA GLU A 71 6.68 17.36 -6.41
C GLU A 71 5.46 17.90 -7.16
N LYS A 72 4.55 17.02 -7.56
CA LYS A 72 3.37 17.39 -8.37
C LYS A 72 2.29 18.13 -7.57
N TYR A 73 2.04 17.70 -6.34
CA TYR A 73 0.87 18.16 -5.55
C TYR A 73 1.25 18.97 -4.30
N GLY A 74 2.52 19.05 -3.96
CA GLY A 74 2.97 19.75 -2.75
C GLY A 74 2.56 19.07 -1.44
N ILE A 75 2.11 17.82 -1.48
CA ILE A 75 1.60 17.07 -0.32
C ILE A 75 2.65 16.03 0.12
N ALA A 76 3.11 16.14 1.37
CA ALA A 76 4.00 15.15 1.96
C ALA A 76 3.21 13.91 2.43
N VAL A 77 3.81 12.72 2.27
CA VAL A 77 3.22 11.45 2.73
C VAL A 77 4.01 10.93 3.91
N HIS A 78 3.38 10.91 5.08
CA HIS A 78 3.91 10.25 6.28
C HIS A 78 3.53 8.78 6.27
N ILE A 79 4.52 7.89 6.13
CA ILE A 79 4.30 6.45 5.98
C ILE A 79 4.45 5.76 7.33
N ILE A 80 3.44 4.98 7.74
CA ILE A 80 3.44 4.11 8.89
C ILE A 80 3.52 2.66 8.41
N SER A 81 4.69 2.05 8.57
CA SER A 81 4.99 0.70 8.10
C SER A 81 4.84 -0.32 9.24
N VAL A 82 3.83 -1.19 9.15
CA VAL A 82 3.48 -2.21 10.15
C VAL A 82 2.91 -3.46 9.48
N GLY A 83 2.50 -4.49 10.23
CA GLY A 83 1.77 -5.63 9.65
C GLY A 83 0.37 -5.24 9.16
N THR A 84 -0.18 -5.95 8.14
CA THR A 84 -1.50 -5.64 7.56
C THR A 84 -2.61 -5.47 8.61
N GLY A 85 -2.72 -6.39 9.56
CA GLY A 85 -3.73 -6.30 10.62
C GLY A 85 -3.57 -5.05 11.48
N GLN A 86 -2.34 -4.69 11.81
CA GLN A 86 -2.04 -3.49 12.58
C GLN A 86 -2.31 -2.22 11.78
N ALA A 87 -1.99 -2.17 10.48
CA ALA A 87 -2.31 -1.05 9.60
C ALA A 87 -3.82 -0.78 9.55
N ILE A 88 -4.62 -1.84 9.40
CA ILE A 88 -6.08 -1.75 9.42
C ILE A 88 -6.60 -1.27 10.79
N GLU A 89 -6.04 -1.74 11.90
CA GLU A 89 -6.45 -1.30 13.24
C GLU A 89 -6.12 0.18 13.51
N ILE A 90 -4.98 0.67 13.02
CA ILE A 90 -4.62 2.10 13.06
C ILE A 90 -5.64 2.91 12.27
N ALA A 91 -6.03 2.44 11.08
CA ALA A 91 -7.05 3.10 10.24
C ALA A 91 -8.46 3.05 10.87
N ARG A 92 -8.83 1.94 11.54
CA ARG A 92 -10.11 1.83 12.27
C ARG A 92 -10.27 2.83 13.41
N ARG A 93 -9.15 3.27 14.02
CA ARG A 93 -9.16 4.34 15.03
C ARG A 93 -9.15 5.74 14.43
N GLY A 94 -8.97 5.85 13.12
CA GLY A 94 -8.82 7.13 12.43
C GLY A 94 -7.48 7.81 12.70
N ASP A 95 -6.40 7.05 12.90
CA ASP A 95 -5.05 7.60 13.15
C ASP A 95 -4.29 7.87 11.85
N VAL A 96 -4.81 7.42 10.71
CA VAL A 96 -4.28 7.65 9.35
C VAL A 96 -5.38 8.09 8.39
N ASP A 97 -5.02 8.56 7.20
CA ASP A 97 -5.95 9.08 6.21
C ASP A 97 -6.33 8.02 5.15
N LEU A 98 -5.42 7.05 4.91
CA LEU A 98 -5.65 5.93 4.00
C LEU A 98 -4.73 4.75 4.34
N VAL A 99 -5.05 3.59 3.77
CA VAL A 99 -4.21 2.39 3.84
C VAL A 99 -3.85 1.87 2.45
N LEU A 100 -2.65 1.27 2.32
CA LEU A 100 -2.21 0.47 1.17
C LEU A 100 -1.79 -0.91 1.69
N VAL A 101 -2.65 -1.89 1.50
CA VAL A 101 -2.55 -3.22 2.13
C VAL A 101 -2.91 -4.35 1.15
N HIS A 102 -2.69 -5.61 1.57
CA HIS A 102 -2.88 -6.78 0.72
C HIS A 102 -3.48 -7.97 1.50
N SER A 103 -4.64 -7.77 2.11
CA SER A 103 -5.42 -8.84 2.76
C SER A 103 -6.90 -8.63 2.50
N THR A 104 -7.43 -9.24 1.45
CA THR A 104 -8.82 -9.09 1.02
C THR A 104 -9.82 -9.24 2.16
N GLN A 105 -9.60 -10.20 3.06
CA GLN A 105 -10.50 -10.40 4.20
C GLN A 105 -10.51 -9.18 5.13
N LEU A 106 -9.34 -8.73 5.59
CA LEU A 106 -9.23 -7.59 6.51
C LEU A 106 -9.69 -6.28 5.86
N GLU A 107 -9.42 -6.12 4.56
CA GLU A 107 -9.87 -4.98 3.75
C GLU A 107 -11.40 -4.89 3.70
N LEU A 108 -12.06 -6.02 3.40
CA LEU A 108 -13.52 -6.09 3.36
C LEU A 108 -14.13 -5.89 4.74
N GLU A 109 -13.55 -6.45 5.80
CA GLU A 109 -13.98 -6.20 7.19
C GLU A 109 -13.86 -4.71 7.56
N PHE A 110 -12.81 -4.02 7.10
CA PHE A 110 -12.61 -2.59 7.31
C PHE A 110 -13.67 -1.75 6.60
N VAL A 111 -13.96 -2.04 5.33
CA VAL A 111 -15.03 -1.37 4.57
C VAL A 111 -16.40 -1.66 5.15
N ASN A 112 -16.73 -2.93 5.44
CA ASN A 112 -18.02 -3.33 5.99
C ASN A 112 -18.29 -2.74 7.38
N SER A 113 -17.26 -2.40 8.15
CA SER A 113 -17.41 -1.70 9.43
C SER A 113 -17.74 -0.20 9.28
N GLY A 114 -17.79 0.31 8.04
CA GLY A 114 -17.98 1.72 7.73
C GLY A 114 -16.79 2.61 8.11
N CYS A 115 -15.64 2.04 8.48
CA CYS A 115 -14.44 2.80 8.79
C CYS A 115 -13.62 3.15 7.55
N GLY A 116 -13.69 2.33 6.49
CA GLY A 116 -13.05 2.53 5.20
C GLY A 116 -14.07 2.69 4.08
N VAL A 117 -13.70 3.43 3.04
CA VAL A 117 -14.50 3.65 1.82
C VAL A 117 -13.60 3.56 0.58
N HIS A 118 -14.21 3.35 -0.57
CA HIS A 118 -13.54 3.39 -1.88
C HIS A 118 -12.33 2.43 -1.98
N ARG A 119 -12.59 1.14 -1.70
CA ARG A 119 -11.59 0.09 -1.85
C ARG A 119 -11.31 -0.18 -3.33
N ILE A 120 -10.10 0.10 -3.79
CA ILE A 120 -9.69 -0.12 -5.18
C ILE A 120 -8.37 -0.88 -5.26
N GLY A 121 -8.28 -1.84 -6.20
CA GLY A 121 -7.04 -2.54 -6.51
C GLY A 121 -6.08 -1.64 -7.30
N VAL A 122 -4.83 -1.58 -6.87
CA VAL A 122 -3.82 -0.66 -7.44
C VAL A 122 -2.77 -1.40 -8.23
N MET A 123 -2.21 -2.43 -7.63
CA MET A 123 -1.08 -3.20 -8.14
C MET A 123 -1.10 -4.60 -7.55
N TYR A 124 -0.23 -5.46 -8.05
CA TYR A 124 0.03 -6.76 -7.46
C TYR A 124 1.53 -7.08 -7.52
N ASN A 125 1.99 -7.90 -6.58
CA ASN A 125 3.22 -8.64 -6.68
C ASN A 125 2.90 -10.14 -6.73
N ASP A 126 3.90 -10.99 -6.71
CA ASP A 126 3.68 -12.42 -6.76
C ASP A 126 4.53 -13.20 -5.75
N PHE A 127 4.03 -14.37 -5.44
CA PHE A 127 4.78 -15.43 -4.81
C PHE A 127 5.32 -16.38 -5.90
N VAL A 128 6.40 -17.08 -5.55
CA VAL A 128 7.00 -18.09 -6.40
C VAL A 128 7.24 -19.36 -5.59
N ILE A 129 7.11 -20.53 -6.23
CA ILE A 129 7.53 -21.79 -5.64
C ILE A 129 8.96 -22.02 -6.12
N ILE A 130 9.86 -22.08 -5.18
CA ILE A 130 11.28 -22.40 -5.42
C ILE A 130 11.59 -23.80 -4.93
N GLY A 131 12.62 -24.38 -5.51
CA GLY A 131 13.06 -25.72 -5.12
C GLY A 131 14.43 -26.06 -5.71
N PRO A 132 14.91 -27.29 -5.45
CA PRO A 132 16.21 -27.73 -5.91
C PRO A 132 16.29 -27.78 -7.45
N ALA A 133 17.47 -27.48 -7.98
CA ALA A 133 17.70 -27.40 -9.42
C ALA A 133 17.43 -28.74 -10.16
N ASN A 134 17.56 -29.89 -9.49
CA ASN A 134 17.27 -31.23 -10.03
C ASN A 134 15.78 -31.59 -9.99
N ASP A 135 14.94 -30.77 -9.36
CA ASP A 135 13.47 -30.85 -9.35
C ASP A 135 12.88 -32.29 -9.24
N PRO A 136 13.08 -32.98 -8.14
CA PRO A 136 12.61 -34.37 -8.00
C PRO A 136 11.07 -34.50 -8.07
N ALA A 137 10.32 -33.45 -7.82
CA ALA A 137 8.86 -33.43 -7.95
C ALA A 137 8.36 -33.11 -9.38
N GLY A 138 9.26 -32.73 -10.30
CA GLY A 138 8.91 -32.44 -11.68
C GLY A 138 7.92 -31.31 -11.84
N ILE A 139 8.12 -30.21 -11.08
CA ILE A 139 7.20 -29.05 -11.08
C ILE A 139 7.67 -27.90 -11.95
N SER A 140 8.89 -27.94 -12.45
CA SER A 140 9.49 -26.85 -13.22
C SER A 140 8.65 -26.49 -14.45
N GLY A 141 8.34 -25.21 -14.60
CA GLY A 141 7.54 -24.68 -15.71
C GLY A 141 6.02 -24.87 -15.59
N LEU A 142 5.52 -25.49 -14.51
CA LEU A 142 4.08 -25.52 -14.26
C LEU A 142 3.54 -24.11 -14.07
N LYS A 143 2.32 -23.87 -14.57
CA LYS A 143 1.53 -22.66 -14.34
C LYS A 143 0.34 -22.93 -13.41
N ASN A 144 0.49 -23.93 -12.52
CA ASN A 144 -0.52 -24.34 -11.56
C ASN A 144 0.15 -24.68 -10.22
N ALA A 145 0.07 -23.74 -9.28
CA ALA A 145 0.65 -23.87 -7.95
C ALA A 145 0.03 -25.04 -7.16
N THR A 146 -1.28 -25.25 -7.31
CA THR A 146 -1.98 -26.34 -6.62
C THR A 146 -1.47 -27.70 -7.10
N GLU A 147 -1.27 -27.87 -8.40
CA GLU A 147 -0.67 -29.08 -8.98
C GLU A 147 0.78 -29.27 -8.53
N ALA A 148 1.56 -28.19 -8.47
CA ALA A 148 2.93 -28.24 -7.95
C ALA A 148 2.97 -28.75 -6.51
N PHE A 149 2.13 -28.20 -5.63
CA PHE A 149 2.03 -28.65 -4.24
C PHE A 149 1.60 -30.13 -4.13
N ARG A 150 0.67 -30.58 -4.98
CA ARG A 150 0.27 -31.98 -5.04
C ARG A 150 1.46 -32.90 -5.35
N ARG A 151 2.24 -32.58 -6.40
CA ARG A 151 3.44 -33.36 -6.79
C ARG A 151 4.50 -33.35 -5.70
N ILE A 152 4.76 -32.21 -5.07
CA ILE A 152 5.70 -32.11 -3.94
C ILE A 152 5.26 -33.05 -2.80
N ALA A 153 3.97 -33.08 -2.46
CA ALA A 153 3.46 -33.96 -1.43
C ALA A 153 3.58 -35.45 -1.79
N GLU A 154 3.32 -35.81 -3.05
CA GLU A 154 3.45 -37.18 -3.54
C GLU A 154 4.90 -37.69 -3.50
N GLU A 155 5.84 -36.89 -3.98
CA GLU A 155 7.27 -37.21 -3.90
C GLU A 155 7.80 -37.13 -2.46
N GLY A 156 7.26 -36.25 -1.65
CA GLY A 156 7.54 -36.16 -0.21
C GLY A 156 7.16 -37.46 0.52
N ALA A 157 5.98 -38.00 0.22
CA ALA A 157 5.53 -39.28 0.79
C ALA A 157 6.44 -40.48 0.44
N LYS A 158 7.18 -40.37 -0.66
CA LYS A 158 8.21 -41.34 -1.09
C LYS A 158 9.61 -41.02 -0.54
N ASN A 159 9.76 -39.95 0.27
CA ASN A 159 11.01 -39.39 0.77
C ASN A 159 11.96 -38.83 -0.33
N ASN A 160 11.44 -38.50 -1.51
CA ASN A 160 12.21 -37.91 -2.62
C ASN A 160 12.21 -36.38 -2.58
N ALA A 161 11.28 -35.76 -1.87
CA ALA A 161 11.13 -34.31 -1.76
C ALA A 161 10.91 -33.88 -0.32
N LYS A 162 11.29 -32.62 -0.03
CA LYS A 162 10.98 -31.95 1.24
C LYS A 162 10.36 -30.58 0.95
N PHE A 163 9.49 -30.12 1.84
CA PHE A 163 8.91 -28.79 1.79
C PHE A 163 9.19 -28.07 3.12
N ILE A 164 9.72 -26.84 3.06
CA ILE A 164 9.95 -26.01 4.23
C ILE A 164 8.86 -24.95 4.28
N SER A 165 8.06 -24.98 5.34
CA SER A 165 7.04 -23.98 5.66
C SER A 165 7.60 -22.90 6.56
N ARG A 166 7.14 -21.66 6.39
CA ARG A 166 7.41 -20.59 7.34
C ARG A 166 6.82 -20.85 8.72
N ALA A 167 5.64 -21.44 8.78
CA ALA A 167 4.91 -21.78 10.01
C ALA A 167 4.79 -20.64 11.05
N ASP A 168 4.74 -19.36 10.58
CA ASP A 168 4.78 -18.14 11.42
C ASP A 168 3.52 -17.28 11.32
N LYS A 169 2.45 -17.81 10.67
CA LYS A 169 1.18 -17.12 10.40
C LYS A 169 1.32 -15.84 9.55
N SER A 170 2.41 -15.67 8.82
CA SER A 170 2.58 -14.59 7.83
C SER A 170 1.68 -14.79 6.61
N GLY A 171 1.60 -13.76 5.74
CA GLY A 171 0.88 -13.84 4.47
C GLY A 171 1.33 -15.01 3.60
N THR A 172 2.65 -15.26 3.51
CA THR A 172 3.22 -16.41 2.81
C THR A 172 2.72 -17.74 3.39
N HIS A 173 2.74 -17.88 4.73
CA HIS A 173 2.25 -19.09 5.39
C HIS A 173 0.73 -19.26 5.20
N MET A 174 -0.04 -18.18 5.27
CA MET A 174 -1.49 -18.25 5.04
C MET A 174 -1.82 -18.66 3.59
N LEU A 175 -1.09 -18.17 2.61
CA LEU A 175 -1.22 -18.60 1.22
C LEU A 175 -0.87 -20.08 1.07
N GLU A 176 0.25 -20.52 1.61
CA GLU A 176 0.65 -21.91 1.64
C GLU A 176 -0.45 -22.82 2.19
N LEU A 177 -0.98 -22.51 3.38
CA LEU A 177 -2.07 -23.27 4.01
C LEU A 177 -3.33 -23.28 3.15
N SER A 178 -3.63 -22.20 2.44
CA SER A 178 -4.79 -22.14 1.54
C SER A 178 -4.64 -23.11 0.36
N ILE A 179 -3.42 -23.27 -0.18
CA ILE A 179 -3.12 -24.20 -1.27
C ILE A 179 -3.23 -25.66 -0.77
N TRP A 180 -2.65 -25.97 0.38
CA TRP A 180 -2.80 -27.30 1.01
C TRP A 180 -4.26 -27.65 1.27
N LYS A 181 -5.05 -26.68 1.75
CA LYS A 181 -6.49 -26.84 1.99
C LYS A 181 -7.26 -27.15 0.70
N LYS A 182 -6.94 -26.51 -0.43
CA LYS A 182 -7.56 -26.81 -1.74
C LYS A 182 -7.32 -28.25 -2.17
N LEU A 183 -6.21 -28.83 -1.78
CA LEU A 183 -5.86 -30.23 -2.04
C LEU A 183 -6.46 -31.20 -1.01
N ASN A 184 -7.20 -30.72 0.01
CA ASN A 184 -7.62 -31.49 1.17
C ASN A 184 -6.44 -32.20 1.89
N LEU A 185 -5.25 -31.61 1.83
CA LEU A 185 -4.04 -32.12 2.47
C LEU A 185 -3.75 -31.35 3.76
N ARG A 186 -3.29 -32.08 4.76
CA ARG A 186 -2.75 -31.55 6.00
C ARG A 186 -1.33 -32.11 6.17
N PRO A 187 -0.29 -31.37 5.74
CA PRO A 187 1.08 -31.88 5.75
C PRO A 187 1.70 -31.94 7.15
N LEU A 188 1.06 -31.34 8.13
CA LEU A 188 1.50 -31.32 9.52
C LEU A 188 1.88 -32.73 10.01
N ASN A 189 3.01 -32.86 10.71
CA ASN A 189 3.56 -34.10 11.21
C ASN A 189 4.00 -35.12 10.11
N LYS A 190 4.13 -34.70 8.86
CA LYS A 190 4.75 -35.51 7.81
C LYS A 190 6.27 -35.33 7.81
N THR A 191 7.02 -36.40 7.56
CA THR A 191 8.49 -36.38 7.58
C THR A 191 9.12 -35.47 6.52
N TRP A 192 8.39 -35.22 5.45
CA TRP A 192 8.79 -34.36 4.34
C TRP A 192 8.41 -32.89 4.51
N TYR A 193 7.56 -32.55 5.50
CA TYR A 193 7.10 -31.19 5.77
C TYR A 193 7.77 -30.65 7.03
N VAL A 194 8.57 -29.60 6.88
CA VAL A 194 9.37 -29.00 7.97
C VAL A 194 8.84 -27.63 8.28
N GLU A 195 8.40 -27.44 9.50
CA GLU A 195 7.94 -26.15 10.01
C GLU A 195 9.15 -25.38 10.60
N ALA A 196 9.55 -24.29 9.92
CA ALA A 196 10.71 -23.50 10.32
C ALA A 196 10.42 -22.55 11.50
N GLY A 197 9.18 -22.07 11.66
CA GLY A 197 8.82 -21.08 12.67
C GLY A 197 9.62 -19.78 12.56
N SER A 198 10.05 -19.41 11.35
CA SER A 198 11.05 -18.36 11.13
C SER A 198 10.69 -17.47 9.94
N GLY A 199 11.35 -16.29 9.87
CA GLY A 199 11.22 -15.36 8.74
C GLY A 199 11.76 -15.94 7.44
N MET A 200 11.28 -15.39 6.30
CA MET A 200 11.51 -15.95 4.96
C MET A 200 12.99 -16.15 4.60
N GLY A 201 13.88 -15.24 4.99
CA GLY A 201 15.32 -15.37 4.73
C GLY A 201 15.96 -16.60 5.41
N ALA A 202 15.49 -16.97 6.60
CA ALA A 202 15.95 -18.21 7.28
C ALA A 202 15.39 -19.45 6.56
N VAL A 203 14.11 -19.41 6.17
CA VAL A 203 13.46 -20.49 5.40
C VAL A 203 14.17 -20.74 4.07
N LEU A 204 14.56 -19.70 3.35
CA LEU A 204 15.30 -19.80 2.10
C LEU A 204 16.67 -20.49 2.30
N ARG A 205 17.40 -20.13 3.35
CA ARG A 205 18.67 -20.78 3.67
C ARG A 205 18.48 -22.25 4.02
N MET A 206 17.49 -22.57 4.87
CA MET A 206 17.15 -23.95 5.22
C MET A 206 16.77 -24.75 3.96
N ALA A 207 15.93 -24.19 3.08
CA ALA A 207 15.55 -24.85 1.83
C ALA A 207 16.76 -25.11 0.93
N ASN A 208 17.71 -24.18 0.85
CA ASN A 208 18.94 -24.34 0.08
C ASN A 208 19.85 -25.45 0.66
N GLU A 209 20.03 -25.51 1.98
CA GLU A 209 20.83 -26.54 2.63
C GLU A 209 20.21 -27.94 2.53
N MET A 210 18.87 -28.00 2.62
CA MET A 210 18.14 -29.27 2.60
C MET A 210 17.73 -29.72 1.19
N ASN A 211 18.04 -28.97 0.12
CA ASN A 211 17.54 -29.15 -1.22
C ASN A 211 16.02 -29.34 -1.23
N ALA A 212 15.30 -28.41 -0.59
CA ALA A 212 13.88 -28.51 -0.36
C ALA A 212 13.09 -27.44 -1.14
N TYR A 213 11.81 -27.71 -1.33
CA TYR A 213 10.85 -26.75 -1.89
C TYR A 213 10.35 -25.78 -0.81
N THR A 214 10.01 -24.57 -1.21
CA THR A 214 9.30 -23.62 -0.36
C THR A 214 8.54 -22.59 -1.20
N LEU A 215 7.57 -21.93 -0.57
CA LEU A 215 6.86 -20.77 -1.12
C LEU A 215 7.53 -19.50 -0.59
N THR A 216 7.79 -18.54 -1.46
CA THR A 216 8.36 -17.24 -1.07
C THR A 216 7.77 -16.12 -1.92
N ASP A 217 7.73 -14.90 -1.39
CA ASP A 217 7.52 -13.72 -2.22
C ASP A 217 8.74 -13.46 -3.11
N ARG A 218 8.48 -12.92 -4.32
CA ARG A 218 9.54 -12.67 -5.31
C ARG A 218 10.61 -11.70 -4.80
N ALA A 219 10.23 -10.68 -4.04
CA ALA A 219 11.19 -9.69 -3.54
C ALA A 219 12.21 -10.32 -2.60
N THR A 220 11.77 -11.19 -1.69
CA THR A 220 12.66 -11.91 -0.80
C THR A 220 13.54 -12.88 -1.59
N TRP A 221 12.98 -13.64 -2.55
CA TRP A 221 13.78 -14.49 -3.43
C TRP A 221 14.91 -13.70 -4.11
N LEU A 222 14.60 -12.56 -4.74
CA LEU A 222 15.58 -11.74 -5.45
C LEU A 222 16.67 -11.18 -4.54
N SER A 223 16.35 -10.88 -3.29
CA SER A 223 17.32 -10.41 -2.30
C SER A 223 18.34 -11.48 -1.92
N PHE A 224 17.97 -12.76 -1.99
CA PHE A 224 18.78 -13.88 -1.55
C PHE A 224 19.32 -14.76 -2.67
N LYS A 225 18.79 -14.68 -3.91
CA LYS A 225 19.06 -15.64 -5.01
C LYS A 225 20.55 -15.88 -5.28
N ASN A 226 21.39 -14.86 -5.13
CA ASN A 226 22.83 -15.00 -5.38
C ASN A 226 23.57 -15.81 -4.30
N GLN A 227 22.94 -16.03 -3.15
CA GLN A 227 23.46 -16.84 -2.05
C GLN A 227 22.88 -18.25 -2.03
N LEU A 228 21.85 -18.51 -2.84
CA LEU A 228 21.05 -19.74 -2.84
C LEU A 228 21.38 -20.58 -4.10
N THR A 229 22.57 -21.16 -4.13
CA THR A 229 23.13 -21.80 -5.34
C THR A 229 22.37 -23.06 -5.77
N ASN A 230 21.70 -23.76 -4.84
CA ASN A 230 21.00 -25.01 -5.08
C ASN A 230 19.55 -24.82 -5.54
N LEU A 231 18.99 -23.61 -5.37
CA LEU A 231 17.58 -23.35 -5.63
C LEU A 231 17.34 -22.59 -6.94
N ARG A 232 16.15 -22.82 -7.50
CA ARG A 232 15.63 -22.11 -8.69
C ARG A 232 14.15 -21.78 -8.48
N VAL A 233 13.65 -20.76 -9.18
CA VAL A 233 12.20 -20.58 -9.37
C VAL A 233 11.73 -21.71 -10.28
N LEU A 234 10.73 -22.44 -9.84
CA LEU A 234 10.18 -23.59 -10.56
C LEU A 234 8.74 -23.35 -11.01
N VAL A 235 7.96 -22.60 -10.21
CA VAL A 235 6.57 -22.26 -10.55
C VAL A 235 6.31 -20.79 -10.26
N GLU A 236 5.75 -20.11 -11.24
CA GLU A 236 5.35 -18.71 -11.23
C GLU A 236 4.17 -18.48 -12.19
N ASP A 237 3.64 -17.25 -12.24
CA ASP A 237 2.55 -16.81 -13.14
C ASP A 237 1.24 -17.60 -12.98
N ASP A 238 0.96 -18.18 -11.81
CA ASP A 238 -0.37 -18.67 -11.46
C ASP A 238 -1.15 -17.58 -10.72
N VAL A 239 -2.43 -17.42 -11.04
CA VAL A 239 -3.34 -16.48 -10.38
C VAL A 239 -3.38 -16.67 -8.85
N VAL A 240 -3.27 -17.92 -8.38
CA VAL A 240 -3.22 -18.25 -6.94
C VAL A 240 -1.99 -17.66 -6.26
N LEU A 241 -0.91 -17.44 -7.00
CA LEU A 241 0.33 -16.85 -6.50
C LEU A 241 0.34 -15.31 -6.56
N LEU A 242 -0.66 -14.68 -7.18
CA LEU A 242 -0.73 -13.23 -7.23
C LEU A 242 -1.21 -12.64 -5.91
N ASN A 243 -0.59 -11.56 -5.51
CA ASN A 243 -0.84 -10.88 -4.26
C ASN A 243 -1.24 -9.42 -4.54
N PRO A 244 -2.54 -9.15 -4.66
CA PRO A 244 -3.05 -7.84 -5.01
C PRO A 244 -3.01 -6.87 -3.82
N TYR A 245 -2.80 -5.61 -4.10
CA TYR A 245 -2.78 -4.50 -3.14
C TYR A 245 -3.96 -3.58 -3.36
N ALA A 246 -4.65 -3.26 -2.27
CA ALA A 246 -5.74 -2.30 -2.22
C ALA A 246 -5.30 -0.97 -1.62
N ILE A 247 -5.79 0.14 -2.18
CA ILE A 247 -5.94 1.40 -1.46
C ILE A 247 -7.36 1.48 -0.94
N ILE A 248 -7.50 1.96 0.31
CA ILE A 248 -8.78 2.21 0.96
C ILE A 248 -8.68 3.54 1.70
N LEU A 249 -9.59 4.46 1.44
CA LEU A 249 -9.67 5.74 2.14
C LEU A 249 -10.34 5.55 3.50
N VAL A 250 -9.87 6.27 4.52
CA VAL A 250 -10.57 6.34 5.81
C VAL A 250 -11.83 7.17 5.64
N ASN A 251 -12.96 6.67 6.16
CA ASN A 251 -14.28 7.28 5.95
C ASN A 251 -14.38 8.68 6.58
N PRO A 252 -14.56 9.76 5.79
CA PRO A 252 -14.60 11.13 6.28
C PRO A 252 -15.84 11.42 7.13
N GLU A 253 -16.95 10.72 6.92
CA GLU A 253 -18.15 10.88 7.74
C GLU A 253 -17.89 10.43 9.18
N LYS A 254 -17.11 9.36 9.36
CA LYS A 254 -16.76 8.82 10.67
C LYS A 254 -15.57 9.53 11.30
N PHE A 255 -14.65 10.00 10.48
CA PHE A 255 -13.39 10.62 10.91
C PHE A 255 -13.17 11.99 10.22
N PRO A 256 -13.99 13.01 10.52
CA PRO A 256 -13.99 14.29 9.78
C PRO A 256 -12.72 15.14 9.97
N LYS A 257 -11.84 14.75 10.90
CA LYS A 257 -10.56 15.43 11.12
C LYS A 257 -9.43 14.89 10.24
N ARG A 258 -9.67 13.81 9.48
CA ARG A 258 -8.67 13.23 8.60
C ARG A 258 -8.53 14.05 7.32
N ASN A 259 -7.34 14.02 6.74
CA ASN A 259 -7.09 14.70 5.46
C ASN A 259 -7.60 13.85 4.30
N TYR A 260 -8.94 13.76 4.18
CA TYR A 260 -9.59 12.95 3.16
C TYR A 260 -9.25 13.42 1.74
N GLU A 261 -9.21 14.73 1.51
CA GLU A 261 -8.89 15.30 0.19
C GLU A 261 -7.48 14.94 -0.26
N GLY A 262 -6.48 15.07 0.61
CA GLY A 262 -5.12 14.65 0.32
C GLY A 262 -4.99 13.14 0.10
N ALA A 263 -5.70 12.32 0.89
CA ALA A 263 -5.75 10.87 0.73
C ALA A 263 -6.39 10.46 -0.60
N LEU A 264 -7.50 11.12 -1.00
CA LEU A 264 -8.17 10.94 -2.28
C LEU A 264 -7.22 11.28 -3.44
N MET A 265 -6.49 12.37 -3.32
CA MET A 265 -5.52 12.79 -4.33
C MET A 265 -4.40 11.78 -4.52
N LEU A 266 -3.85 11.22 -3.44
CA LEU A 266 -2.85 10.16 -3.51
C LEU A 266 -3.41 8.89 -4.15
N ALA A 267 -4.59 8.45 -3.71
CA ALA A 267 -5.24 7.27 -4.28
C ALA A 267 -5.50 7.45 -5.79
N LYS A 268 -6.06 8.59 -6.18
CA LYS A 268 -6.33 8.94 -7.57
C LYS A 268 -5.05 8.97 -8.41
N TRP A 269 -3.98 9.55 -7.90
CA TRP A 269 -2.69 9.57 -8.60
C TRP A 269 -2.10 8.18 -8.75
N MET A 270 -2.14 7.33 -7.73
CA MET A 270 -1.60 5.97 -7.82
C MET A 270 -2.34 5.09 -8.84
N ILE A 271 -3.64 5.30 -9.06
CA ILE A 271 -4.43 4.59 -10.08
C ILE A 271 -4.44 5.28 -11.45
N SER A 272 -3.90 6.49 -11.57
CA SER A 272 -3.75 7.21 -12.84
C SER A 272 -2.76 6.51 -13.75
N GLU A 273 -2.79 6.87 -15.05
CA GLU A 273 -1.81 6.38 -16.03
C GLU A 273 -0.37 6.65 -15.58
N GLU A 274 -0.10 7.85 -15.06
CA GLU A 274 1.22 8.24 -14.55
C GLU A 274 1.66 7.36 -13.37
N GLY A 275 0.84 7.22 -12.34
CA GLY A 275 1.15 6.39 -11.18
C GLY A 275 1.34 4.91 -11.55
N GLN A 276 0.49 4.38 -12.44
CA GLN A 276 0.58 3.01 -12.93
C GLN A 276 1.86 2.78 -13.77
N ASN A 277 2.28 3.75 -14.59
CA ASN A 277 3.53 3.69 -15.34
C ASN A 277 4.75 3.74 -14.42
N LEU A 278 4.73 4.55 -13.37
CA LEU A 278 5.79 4.58 -12.36
C LEU A 278 5.87 3.24 -11.60
N ILE A 279 4.75 2.65 -11.21
CA ILE A 279 4.73 1.31 -10.59
C ILE A 279 5.34 0.27 -11.54
N ALA A 280 4.98 0.28 -12.83
CA ALA A 280 5.53 -0.63 -13.84
C ALA A 280 7.03 -0.46 -14.06
N SER A 281 7.53 0.78 -13.95
CA SER A 281 8.94 1.11 -14.17
C SER A 281 9.83 0.83 -12.96
N PHE A 282 9.24 0.63 -11.77
CA PHE A 282 10.01 0.34 -10.57
C PHE A 282 10.67 -1.03 -10.67
N LYS A 283 12.00 -1.03 -10.62
CA LYS A 283 12.83 -2.25 -10.67
C LYS A 283 13.74 -2.32 -9.46
N LYS A 284 13.85 -3.50 -8.89
CA LYS A 284 14.83 -3.81 -7.86
C LYS A 284 15.61 -5.05 -8.29
N TRP A 285 16.93 -4.99 -8.18
CA TRP A 285 17.84 -6.03 -8.70
C TRP A 285 17.63 -6.36 -10.19
N GLY A 286 17.20 -5.37 -10.97
CA GLY A 286 16.95 -5.50 -12.42
C GLY A 286 15.60 -6.11 -12.81
N GLU A 287 14.77 -6.49 -11.83
CA GLU A 287 13.47 -7.11 -12.05
C GLU A 287 12.29 -6.26 -11.54
N THR A 288 11.15 -6.34 -12.20
CA THR A 288 9.91 -5.67 -11.81
C THR A 288 9.28 -6.43 -10.65
N LEU A 289 9.13 -5.77 -9.48
CA LEU A 289 8.51 -6.37 -8.30
C LEU A 289 7.01 -6.17 -8.22
N PHE A 290 6.51 -5.04 -8.71
CA PHE A 290 5.10 -4.70 -8.67
C PHE A 290 4.61 -4.46 -10.09
N LYS A 291 3.45 -5.00 -10.39
CA LYS A 291 2.80 -4.86 -11.69
C LYS A 291 1.53 -4.03 -11.51
N PRO A 292 1.27 -3.04 -12.38
CA PRO A 292 0.07 -2.21 -12.31
C PRO A 292 -1.18 -3.06 -12.55
N MET A 293 -2.29 -2.70 -11.88
CA MET A 293 -3.54 -3.44 -11.98
C MET A 293 -4.77 -2.53 -12.09
N ALA A 294 -4.67 -1.29 -11.63
CA ALA A 294 -5.85 -0.45 -11.40
C ALA A 294 -6.79 -0.35 -12.62
N ARG A 295 -6.23 -0.29 -13.82
CA ARG A 295 -7.01 -0.16 -15.08
C ARG A 295 -7.21 -1.48 -15.84
N ASN A 296 -6.76 -2.61 -15.29
CA ASN A 296 -7.07 -3.93 -15.81
C ASN A 296 -8.24 -4.54 -15.03
N ILE A 297 -9.47 -4.22 -15.46
CA ILE A 297 -10.71 -4.56 -14.75
C ILE A 297 -10.85 -6.08 -14.60
N GLU A 298 -10.62 -6.84 -15.65
CA GLU A 298 -10.74 -8.31 -15.63
C GLU A 298 -9.79 -8.95 -14.60
N LEU A 299 -8.54 -8.51 -14.60
CA LEU A 299 -7.55 -9.02 -13.63
C LEU A 299 -7.91 -8.60 -12.21
N ALA A 300 -8.32 -7.34 -12.00
CA ALA A 300 -8.70 -6.86 -10.68
C ALA A 300 -9.90 -7.63 -10.12
N GLN A 301 -10.93 -7.87 -10.94
CA GLN A 301 -12.09 -8.67 -10.53
C GLN A 301 -11.70 -10.10 -10.18
N LEU A 302 -10.83 -10.74 -10.99
CA LEU A 302 -10.28 -12.06 -10.73
C LEU A 302 -9.51 -12.12 -9.39
N LEU A 303 -8.83 -11.04 -9.03
CA LEU A 303 -8.02 -10.91 -7.81
C LEU A 303 -8.80 -10.39 -6.58
N GLY A 304 -10.14 -10.36 -6.65
CA GLY A 304 -10.99 -10.05 -5.49
C GLY A 304 -11.42 -8.58 -5.38
N PHE A 305 -11.51 -7.87 -6.50
CA PHE A 305 -12.03 -6.50 -6.61
C PHE A 305 -13.25 -6.46 -7.54
N PRO A 306 -14.39 -7.05 -7.16
CA PRO A 306 -15.57 -7.12 -8.03
C PRO A 306 -16.12 -5.74 -8.41
N GLU A 307 -15.94 -4.72 -7.57
CA GLU A 307 -16.40 -3.34 -7.78
C GLU A 307 -15.33 -2.44 -8.46
N GLN A 308 -14.24 -3.00 -8.99
CA GLN A 308 -13.11 -2.23 -9.53
C GLN A 308 -13.53 -1.18 -10.56
N GLU A 309 -14.39 -1.56 -11.51
CA GLU A 309 -14.88 -0.67 -12.55
C GLU A 309 -15.69 0.50 -11.99
N LYS A 310 -16.56 0.22 -11.04
CA LYS A 310 -17.39 1.22 -10.37
C LYS A 310 -16.55 2.18 -9.53
N GLU A 311 -15.60 1.65 -8.76
CA GLU A 311 -14.68 2.47 -7.98
C GLU A 311 -13.79 3.33 -8.88
N LEU A 312 -13.27 2.77 -9.96
CA LEU A 312 -12.47 3.52 -10.92
C LEU A 312 -13.28 4.69 -11.55
N ALA A 313 -14.53 4.42 -11.98
CA ALA A 313 -15.42 5.45 -12.49
C ALA A 313 -15.70 6.53 -11.44
N TRP A 314 -15.89 6.14 -10.17
CA TRP A 314 -16.06 7.09 -9.08
C TRP A 314 -14.83 7.98 -8.90
N TYR A 315 -13.60 7.41 -8.88
CA TYR A 315 -12.36 8.17 -8.78
C TYR A 315 -12.15 9.10 -9.98
N ASP A 316 -12.51 8.68 -11.19
CA ASP A 316 -12.36 9.48 -12.41
C ASP A 316 -13.34 10.68 -12.43
N MET A 317 -14.51 10.59 -11.76
CA MET A 317 -15.48 11.69 -11.61
C MET A 317 -15.06 12.75 -10.57
N GLN A 318 -14.14 12.45 -9.67
CA GLN A 318 -13.68 13.45 -8.72
C GLN A 318 -12.90 14.53 -9.46
N GLU A 319 -13.30 15.79 -9.29
CA GLU A 319 -12.60 16.91 -9.96
C GLU A 319 -11.14 16.98 -9.48
N PRO A 320 -10.20 17.32 -10.37
CA PRO A 320 -8.84 17.64 -9.93
C PRO A 320 -8.92 18.93 -9.12
N TRP A 321 -8.53 18.89 -7.87
CA TRP A 321 -8.38 20.09 -7.04
C TRP A 321 -7.26 20.96 -7.63
N VAL A 322 -7.62 22.18 -8.04
CA VAL A 322 -6.73 23.21 -8.59
C VAL A 322 -5.94 23.86 -7.43
#